data_5ae3f6de9ff6d680c84e83062ff02e31
#
_entry.id   5ae3f6de9ff6d680c84e83062ff02e31
#
_cell.length_a   1.000
_cell.length_b   1.000
_cell.length_c   1.000
_cell.angle_alpha   90.00
_cell.angle_beta   90.00
_cell.angle_gamma   90.00
#
_symmetry.space_group_name_H-M   'P 1'
#
loop_
_entity.id
_entity.type
_entity.pdbx_description
1 polymer ?
#
loop_
_entity_poly.entity_id
_entity_poly.type
_entity_poly.pdbx_seq_one_letter_code
_entity_poly.pdbx_strand_id
1 'polypeptide(L)'
;AAGLINAYLRHHHPIDNRHSLQWHLGQMLAMGDQYKEATKQFKKTYSVFYSWFGGADGKAWYLYAKGTVAFLERDKKKFIRLIEKWPEESREDKNYAMMQALLGHWELSYREASTYR
;
A
#
# COMPACT_ATOMS: atom_id res chain seq x y z
N ALA A 1 16.90 -8.50 -0.52
CA ALA A 1 15.64 -7.90 -0.19
C ALA A 1 14.59 -8.92 0.19
N ALA A 2 14.07 -9.73 -0.75
CA ALA A 2 13.05 -10.73 -0.41
C ALA A 2 13.56 -11.77 0.58
N GLY A 3 14.84 -12.13 0.52
CA GLY A 3 15.44 -13.09 1.45
C GLY A 3 15.48 -12.56 2.87
N LEU A 4 15.71 -11.26 3.06
CA LEU A 4 15.69 -10.64 4.37
C LEU A 4 14.29 -10.64 4.97
N ILE A 5 13.28 -10.43 4.14
CA ILE A 5 11.88 -10.46 4.57
C ILE A 5 11.51 -11.86 5.05
N ASN A 6 11.92 -12.89 4.32
CA ASN A 6 11.68 -14.27 4.73
C ASN A 6 12.36 -14.62 6.04
N ALA A 7 13.59 -14.12 6.26
CA ALA A 7 14.29 -14.31 7.52
C ALA A 7 13.56 -13.63 8.67
N TYR A 8 13.03 -12.43 8.44
CA TYR A 8 12.25 -11.69 9.41
C TYR A 8 11.02 -12.50 9.87
N LEU A 9 10.31 -13.13 8.93
CA LEU A 9 9.12 -13.92 9.23
C LEU A 9 9.38 -15.03 10.26
N ARG A 10 10.58 -15.60 10.27
CA ARG A 10 10.91 -16.70 11.18
C ARG A 10 11.02 -16.28 12.63
N HIS A 11 11.27 -15.01 12.89
CA HIS A 11 11.55 -14.49 14.22
C HIS A 11 10.42 -13.67 14.84
N HIS A 12 9.29 -13.56 14.15
CA HIS A 12 8.18 -12.71 14.59
C HIS A 12 6.86 -13.48 14.55
N HIS A 13 5.85 -12.93 15.23
CA HIS A 13 4.55 -13.58 15.28
C HIS A 13 4.00 -13.81 13.88
N PRO A 14 3.65 -15.06 13.52
CA PRO A 14 3.37 -15.41 12.13
C PRO A 14 2.22 -14.63 11.48
N ILE A 15 1.12 -14.42 12.19
CA ILE A 15 -0.07 -13.81 11.60
C ILE A 15 0.18 -12.35 11.25
N ASP A 16 0.57 -11.55 12.24
CA ASP A 16 0.73 -10.11 12.06
C ASP A 16 1.89 -9.79 11.12
N ASN A 17 3.03 -10.43 11.34
CA ASN A 17 4.23 -10.14 10.56
C ASN A 17 4.17 -10.67 9.15
N ARG A 18 3.46 -11.78 8.94
CA ARG A 18 3.31 -12.33 7.59
C ARG A 18 2.64 -11.33 6.65
N HIS A 19 1.55 -10.69 7.09
CA HIS A 19 0.83 -9.75 6.23
C HIS A 19 1.59 -8.45 6.06
N SER A 20 2.26 -7.99 7.11
CA SER A 20 3.13 -6.82 7.02
C SER A 20 4.26 -7.05 6.02
N LEU A 21 4.89 -8.23 6.07
CA LEU A 21 5.97 -8.58 5.15
C LEU A 21 5.47 -8.83 3.73
N GLN A 22 4.25 -9.35 3.59
CA GLN A 22 3.61 -9.50 2.30
C GLN A 22 3.39 -8.13 1.65
N TRP A 23 2.99 -7.14 2.46
CA TRP A 23 2.87 -5.76 2.02
C TRP A 23 4.22 -5.21 1.55
N HIS A 24 5.28 -5.43 2.34
CA HIS A 24 6.62 -4.98 1.96
C HIS A 24 7.13 -5.67 0.70
N LEU A 25 6.84 -6.95 0.54
CA LEU A 25 7.19 -7.66 -0.69
C LEU A 25 6.52 -7.01 -1.90
N GLY A 26 5.23 -6.67 -1.77
CA GLY A 26 4.52 -5.96 -2.82
C GLY A 26 5.18 -4.63 -3.16
N GLN A 27 5.59 -3.87 -2.13
CA GLN A 27 6.29 -2.60 -2.36
C GLN A 27 7.60 -2.79 -3.11
N MET A 28 8.37 -3.81 -2.76
CA MET A 28 9.63 -4.09 -3.43
C MET A 28 9.41 -4.48 -4.90
N LEU A 29 8.40 -5.27 -5.17
CA LEU A 29 8.04 -5.63 -6.54
C LEU A 29 7.61 -4.40 -7.33
N ALA A 30 6.84 -3.50 -6.72
CA ALA A 30 6.41 -2.26 -7.35
C ALA A 30 7.59 -1.33 -7.61
N MET A 31 8.56 -1.27 -6.69
CA MET A 31 9.78 -0.50 -6.89
C MET A 31 10.60 -1.01 -8.06
N GLY A 32 10.53 -2.32 -8.33
CA GLY A 32 11.20 -2.94 -9.48
C GLY A 32 10.35 -2.97 -10.74
N ASP A 33 9.25 -2.21 -10.78
CA ASP A 33 8.33 -2.13 -11.92
C ASP A 33 7.63 -3.45 -12.26
N GLN A 34 7.56 -4.37 -11.30
CA GLN A 34 6.84 -5.63 -11.45
C GLN A 34 5.41 -5.47 -10.91
N TYR A 35 4.63 -4.64 -11.58
CA TYR A 35 3.33 -4.20 -11.10
C TYR A 35 2.31 -5.33 -10.97
N LYS A 36 2.31 -6.25 -11.93
CA LYS A 36 1.36 -7.36 -11.90
C LYS A 36 1.57 -8.24 -10.66
N GLU A 37 2.82 -8.58 -10.37
CA GLU A 37 3.14 -9.37 -9.18
C GLU A 37 2.92 -8.58 -7.90
N ALA A 38 3.25 -7.28 -7.92
CA ALA A 38 3.03 -6.41 -6.77
C ALA A 38 1.55 -6.35 -6.40
N THR A 39 0.67 -6.17 -7.39
CA THR A 39 -0.77 -6.10 -7.11
C THR A 39 -1.31 -7.39 -6.53
N LYS A 40 -0.78 -8.54 -6.93
CA LYS A 40 -1.18 -9.81 -6.34
C LYS A 40 -0.86 -9.85 -4.84
N GLN A 41 0.32 -9.37 -4.46
CA GLN A 41 0.72 -9.35 -3.05
C GLN A 41 -0.13 -8.37 -2.25
N PHE A 42 -0.35 -7.17 -2.78
CA PHE A 42 -1.15 -6.16 -2.10
C PHE A 42 -2.60 -6.62 -1.89
N LYS A 43 -3.20 -7.23 -2.89
CA LYS A 43 -4.59 -7.69 -2.79
C LYS A 43 -4.78 -8.73 -1.68
N LYS A 44 -3.76 -9.49 -1.35
CA LYS A 44 -3.83 -10.46 -0.27
C LYS A 44 -3.92 -9.81 1.11
N THR A 45 -3.58 -8.52 1.23
CA THR A 45 -3.57 -7.83 2.51
C THR A 45 -4.84 -7.03 2.80
N TYR A 46 -5.74 -6.87 1.84
CA TYR A 46 -6.89 -5.97 1.95
C TYR A 46 -7.76 -6.23 3.17
N SER A 47 -8.35 -7.41 3.25
CA SER A 47 -9.29 -7.74 4.31
C SER A 47 -8.62 -7.83 5.67
N VAL A 48 -7.36 -8.23 5.70
CA VAL A 48 -6.60 -8.35 6.93
C VAL A 48 -6.38 -6.99 7.56
N PHE A 49 -5.90 -6.01 6.77
CA PHE A 49 -5.69 -4.66 7.29
C PHE A 49 -7.00 -4.06 7.79
N TYR A 50 -8.09 -4.23 7.05
CA TYR A 50 -9.37 -3.68 7.44
C TYR A 50 -9.87 -4.28 8.75
N SER A 51 -9.75 -5.59 8.91
CA SER A 51 -10.25 -6.27 10.11
C SER A 51 -9.36 -6.06 11.34
N TRP A 52 -8.05 -5.90 11.14
CA TRP A 52 -7.12 -5.75 12.26
C TRP A 52 -7.23 -4.40 12.95
N PHE A 53 -7.27 -3.33 12.15
CA PHE A 53 -7.19 -1.99 12.71
C PHE A 53 -8.54 -1.42 13.09
N GLY A 54 -9.62 -1.82 12.39
CA GLY A 54 -10.94 -1.32 12.70
C GLY A 54 -11.03 0.20 12.62
N GLY A 55 -12.24 0.74 12.72
CA GLY A 55 -12.44 2.18 12.76
C GLY A 55 -11.74 2.95 11.65
N ALA A 56 -11.30 4.18 11.98
CA ALA A 56 -10.66 5.06 11.01
C ALA A 56 -9.30 4.55 10.56
N ASP A 57 -8.52 3.98 11.48
CA ASP A 57 -7.18 3.49 11.15
C ASP A 57 -7.25 2.30 10.19
N GLY A 58 -8.16 1.36 10.45
CA GLY A 58 -8.35 0.23 9.56
C GLY A 58 -8.83 0.65 8.19
N LYS A 59 -9.73 1.62 8.14
CA LYS A 59 -10.23 2.15 6.88
C LYS A 59 -9.11 2.84 6.10
N ALA A 60 -8.26 3.61 6.77
CA ALA A 60 -7.14 4.29 6.13
C ALA A 60 -6.15 3.29 5.53
N TRP A 61 -5.80 2.24 6.26
CA TRP A 61 -4.91 1.20 5.73
C TRP A 61 -5.51 0.49 4.53
N TYR A 62 -6.80 0.18 4.60
CA TYR A 62 -7.51 -0.47 3.51
C TYR A 62 -7.51 0.42 2.26
N LEU A 63 -7.79 1.72 2.44
CA LEU A 63 -7.79 2.67 1.33
C LEU A 63 -6.38 2.86 0.76
N TYR A 64 -5.37 2.86 1.62
CA TYR A 64 -3.98 2.96 1.18
C TYR A 64 -3.60 1.76 0.30
N ALA A 65 -3.95 0.56 0.75
CA ALA A 65 -3.67 -0.66 -0.02
C ALA A 65 -4.39 -0.63 -1.37
N LYS A 66 -5.67 -0.31 -1.37
CA LYS A 66 -6.45 -0.25 -2.61
C LYS A 66 -5.98 0.89 -3.52
N GLY A 67 -5.59 2.03 -2.94
CA GLY A 67 -5.08 3.15 -3.71
C GLY A 67 -3.76 2.81 -4.39
N THR A 68 -2.87 2.12 -3.68
CA THR A 68 -1.61 1.68 -4.26
C THR A 68 -1.87 0.76 -5.46
N VAL A 69 -2.78 -0.19 -5.33
CA VAL A 69 -3.13 -1.07 -6.44
C VAL A 69 -3.74 -0.28 -7.60
N ALA A 70 -4.63 0.68 -7.31
CA ALA A 70 -5.23 1.52 -8.35
C ALA A 70 -4.15 2.30 -9.12
N PHE A 71 -3.13 2.81 -8.42
CA PHE A 71 -2.00 3.46 -9.09
C PHE A 71 -1.27 2.49 -10.02
N LEU A 72 -0.96 1.30 -9.54
CA LEU A 72 -0.25 0.30 -10.34
C LEU A 72 -1.07 -0.18 -11.53
N GLU A 73 -2.38 -0.25 -11.38
CA GLU A 73 -3.29 -0.63 -12.47
C GLU A 73 -3.66 0.54 -13.37
N ARG A 74 -3.16 1.73 -13.06
CA ARG A 74 -3.38 2.97 -13.82
C ARG A 74 -4.86 3.39 -13.84
N ASP A 75 -5.57 3.10 -12.77
CA ASP A 75 -6.98 3.46 -12.61
C ASP A 75 -7.11 4.75 -11.79
N LYS A 76 -6.89 5.88 -12.44
CA LYS A 76 -6.86 7.19 -11.79
C LYS A 76 -8.20 7.57 -11.17
N LYS A 77 -9.30 7.26 -11.84
CA LYS A 77 -10.63 7.58 -11.33
C LYS A 77 -10.90 6.86 -10.01
N LYS A 78 -10.55 5.59 -9.95
CA LYS A 78 -10.70 4.81 -8.72
C LYS A 78 -9.80 5.35 -7.63
N PHE A 79 -8.56 5.71 -7.98
CA PHE A 79 -7.59 6.28 -7.03
C PHE A 79 -8.16 7.56 -6.38
N ILE A 80 -8.69 8.47 -7.18
CA ILE A 80 -9.26 9.71 -6.68
C ILE A 80 -10.44 9.44 -5.75
N ARG A 81 -11.33 8.51 -6.13
CA ARG A 81 -12.47 8.17 -5.27
C ARG A 81 -12.03 7.61 -3.93
N LEU A 82 -10.95 6.84 -3.90
CA LEU A 82 -10.42 6.29 -2.66
C LEU A 82 -9.86 7.39 -1.75
N ILE A 83 -9.14 8.37 -2.33
CA ILE A 83 -8.65 9.51 -1.57
C ILE A 83 -9.80 10.30 -0.95
N GLU A 84 -10.87 10.51 -1.69
CA GLU A 84 -12.02 11.27 -1.22
C GLU A 84 -12.73 10.60 -0.03
N LYS A 85 -12.61 9.29 0.08
CA LYS A 85 -13.20 8.52 1.19
C LYS A 85 -12.31 8.47 2.42
N TRP A 86 -11.14 9.07 2.36
CA TRP A 86 -10.18 8.99 3.47
C TRP A 86 -10.73 9.70 4.70
N PRO A 87 -10.69 9.06 5.90
CA PRO A 87 -11.18 9.70 7.12
C PRO A 87 -10.42 10.98 7.42
N GLU A 88 -11.12 12.03 7.82
CA GLU A 88 -10.49 13.32 8.12
C GLU A 88 -9.45 13.22 9.23
N GLU A 89 -9.73 12.42 10.26
CA GLU A 89 -8.81 12.24 11.37
C GLU A 89 -7.51 11.54 10.97
N SER A 90 -7.47 10.91 9.79
CA SER A 90 -6.27 10.22 9.29
C SER A 90 -5.58 10.96 8.16
N ARG A 91 -6.01 12.17 7.82
CA ARG A 91 -5.44 12.91 6.69
C ARG A 91 -4.08 13.53 6.97
N GLU A 92 -3.67 13.57 8.22
CA GLU A 92 -2.32 14.02 8.58
C GLU A 92 -1.30 12.89 8.59
N ASP A 93 -1.77 11.68 8.37
CA ASP A 93 -0.98 10.47 8.35
C ASP A 93 -0.07 10.45 7.11
N LYS A 94 1.11 9.85 7.24
CA LYS A 94 2.08 9.73 6.15
C LYS A 94 1.55 8.91 4.97
N ASN A 95 0.61 8.00 5.22
CA ASN A 95 0.02 7.20 4.14
C ASN A 95 -0.88 8.06 3.25
N TYR A 96 -1.60 9.01 3.85
CA TYR A 96 -2.37 9.98 3.07
C TYR A 96 -1.44 10.88 2.26
N ALA A 97 -0.34 11.32 2.87
CA ALA A 97 0.67 12.11 2.16
C ALA A 97 1.26 11.35 0.98
N MET A 98 1.49 10.03 1.15
CA MET A 98 1.95 9.18 0.06
C MET A 98 0.94 9.14 -1.08
N MET A 99 -0.36 9.03 -0.76
CA MET A 99 -1.40 9.04 -1.78
C MET A 99 -1.41 10.36 -2.54
N GLN A 100 -1.22 11.48 -1.84
CA GLN A 100 -1.13 12.79 -2.47
C GLN A 100 0.07 12.87 -3.41
N ALA A 101 1.21 12.31 -3.00
CA ALA A 101 2.42 12.28 -3.83
C ALA A 101 2.19 11.45 -5.10
N LEU A 102 1.57 10.28 -4.96
CA LEU A 102 1.27 9.43 -6.12
C LEU A 102 0.33 10.13 -7.10
N LEU A 103 -0.68 10.82 -6.58
CA LEU A 103 -1.62 11.55 -7.42
C LEU A 103 -0.93 12.72 -8.13
N GLY A 104 -0.11 13.48 -7.41
CA GLY A 104 0.59 14.64 -7.96
C GLY A 104 1.64 14.27 -9.00
N HIS A 105 2.12 13.04 -8.97
CA HIS A 105 3.15 12.55 -9.90
C HIS A 105 2.66 11.30 -10.62
N TRP A 106 1.40 11.30 -11.02
CA TRP A 106 0.74 10.15 -11.62
C TRP A 106 1.47 9.62 -12.87
N GLU A 107 2.11 10.52 -13.61
CA GLU A 107 2.81 10.18 -14.85
C GLU A 107 4.10 9.39 -14.62
N LEU A 108 4.62 9.42 -13.39
CA LEU A 108 5.88 8.75 -13.07
C LEU A 108 5.64 7.30 -12.69
N SER A 109 6.72 6.50 -12.63
CA SER A 109 6.65 5.15 -12.11
C SER A 109 6.33 5.17 -10.61
N TYR A 110 5.92 4.04 -10.08
CA TYR A 110 5.68 3.94 -8.63
C TYR A 110 6.93 4.32 -7.84
N ARG A 111 8.10 3.82 -8.25
CA ARG A 111 9.36 4.13 -7.57
C ARG A 111 9.61 5.63 -7.55
N GLU A 112 9.45 6.28 -8.69
CA GLU A 112 9.70 7.72 -8.78
C GLU A 112 8.66 8.53 -8.03
N ALA A 113 7.38 8.22 -8.23
CA ALA A 113 6.30 8.96 -7.59
C ALA A 113 6.31 8.80 -6.06
N SER A 114 6.58 7.59 -5.56
CA SER A 114 6.55 7.31 -4.13
C SER A 114 7.75 7.88 -3.38
N THR A 115 8.85 8.14 -4.07
CA THR A 115 10.07 8.70 -3.45
C THR A 115 10.24 10.20 -3.73
N TYR A 116 9.35 10.79 -4.49
CA TYR A 116 9.40 12.21 -4.81
C TYR A 116 9.11 13.05 -3.57
N ARG A 117 9.92 14.07 -3.34
CA ARG A 117 9.77 14.97 -2.19
C ARG A 117 9.70 16.42 -2.67
#